data_13b7207eff00198cc2ad2aa8ec30baa6
#
_entry.id   13b7207eff00198cc2ad2aa8ec30baa6
#
_cell.length_a   1.000
_cell.length_b   1.000
_cell.length_c   1.000
_cell.angle_alpha   90.00
_cell.angle_beta   90.00
_cell.angle_gamma   90.00
#
_symmetry.space_group_name_H-M   'P 1'
#
loop_
_entity.id
_entity.type
_entity.pdbx_description
1 polymer ?
#
loop_
_entity_poly.entity_id
_entity_poly.type
_entity_poly.pdbx_seq_one_letter_code
_entity_poly.pdbx_strand_id
1 'polypeptide(L)'
;MSFAVLSLACGAPLARAVAERLGTMPLPVEERGFEDGEHKIRPLERVRGLDVYLVQSLYGEPGLSADEKLLRTLFLAAALRDHGAARVTLVAPYLAYARKDRRTKLFDPVSIRYVAELVEAVGIRRVVALDVHNPAGFENAFRIETVHLEARGLFVRHLLARLADRPLAVVSPDAGGVKRAEALRRSLEAALGRPVALALMEKHRSAGVVSGEAFAGEVGERVALVVDDLVSTGGTMLRCAAACRARGAVEVHAVATHGLFTGEAPGIVEDPAIAAWLLTDSVPPFRLPETARARLVLLPIARLLAEAIRRLHDDGPVEELAEEPIASVEA
;
A
#
# COMPACT_ATOMS: atom_id res chain seq x y z
N MET A 1 -26.37 11.51 -4.63
CA MET A 1 -26.50 10.07 -4.99
C MET A 1 -26.19 9.27 -3.72
N SER A 2 -26.87 8.16 -3.44
CA SER A 2 -26.48 7.30 -2.31
C SER A 2 -25.31 6.42 -2.70
N PHE A 3 -24.46 6.04 -1.74
CA PHE A 3 -23.32 5.16 -2.00
C PHE A 3 -23.43 3.84 -1.23
N ALA A 4 -22.62 2.87 -1.62
CA ALA A 4 -22.49 1.59 -0.94
C ALA A 4 -21.04 1.13 -0.93
N VAL A 5 -20.67 0.40 0.13
CA VAL A 5 -19.38 -0.29 0.26
C VAL A 5 -19.60 -1.78 0.13
N LEU A 6 -18.80 -2.46 -0.68
CA LEU A 6 -18.81 -3.92 -0.84
C LEU A 6 -17.38 -4.45 -0.84
N SER A 7 -17.23 -5.74 -0.60
CA SER A 7 -15.96 -6.47 -0.77
C SER A 7 -16.23 -7.96 -1.03
N LEU A 8 -15.20 -8.67 -1.46
CA LEU A 8 -15.15 -10.12 -1.29
C LEU A 8 -15.01 -10.48 0.20
N ALA A 9 -15.30 -11.72 0.57
CA ALA A 9 -15.19 -12.21 1.94
C ALA A 9 -13.79 -11.97 2.54
N CYS A 10 -12.74 -12.19 1.74
CA CYS A 10 -11.35 -11.93 2.15
C CYS A 10 -11.04 -10.44 2.40
N GLY A 11 -11.80 -9.52 1.82
CA GLY A 11 -11.70 -8.06 2.04
C GLY A 11 -12.62 -7.53 3.15
N ALA A 12 -13.51 -8.37 3.69
CA ALA A 12 -14.56 -7.94 4.61
C ALA A 12 -14.07 -7.20 5.87
N PRO A 13 -12.95 -7.57 6.51
CA PRO A 13 -12.45 -6.82 7.68
C PRO A 13 -12.15 -5.36 7.34
N LEU A 14 -11.43 -5.09 6.25
CA LEU A 14 -11.12 -3.74 5.82
C LEU A 14 -12.35 -2.97 5.36
N ALA A 15 -13.20 -3.61 4.54
CA ALA A 15 -14.43 -3.00 4.05
C ALA A 15 -15.38 -2.61 5.21
N ARG A 16 -15.47 -3.44 6.25
CA ARG A 16 -16.25 -3.14 7.45
C ARG A 16 -15.68 -1.93 8.19
N ALA A 17 -14.37 -1.93 8.45
CA ALA A 17 -13.71 -0.81 9.13
C ALA A 17 -13.86 0.52 8.35
N VAL A 18 -13.83 0.48 7.02
CA VAL A 18 -14.09 1.64 6.15
C VAL A 18 -15.55 2.07 6.24
N ALA A 19 -16.51 1.14 6.12
CA ALA A 19 -17.93 1.43 6.16
C ALA A 19 -18.37 2.02 7.51
N GLU A 20 -17.85 1.50 8.62
CA GLU A 20 -18.08 2.05 9.96
C GLU A 20 -17.66 3.52 10.07
N ARG A 21 -16.51 3.89 9.46
CA ARG A 21 -16.04 5.27 9.40
C ARG A 21 -16.89 6.18 8.50
N LEU A 22 -17.61 5.59 7.56
CA LEU A 22 -18.57 6.27 6.69
C LEU A 22 -19.99 6.31 7.28
N GLY A 23 -20.19 5.75 8.49
CA GLY A 23 -21.51 5.68 9.15
C GLY A 23 -22.47 4.69 8.48
N THR A 24 -21.95 3.65 7.82
CA THR A 24 -22.75 2.64 7.12
C THR A 24 -22.23 1.22 7.37
N MET A 25 -22.87 0.23 6.77
CA MET A 25 -22.43 -1.16 6.77
C MET A 25 -22.14 -1.63 5.34
N PRO A 26 -21.17 -2.53 5.12
CA PRO A 26 -20.97 -3.12 3.81
C PRO A 26 -22.20 -3.90 3.36
N LEU A 27 -22.59 -3.76 2.10
CA LEU A 27 -23.64 -4.61 1.53
C LEU A 27 -23.14 -6.05 1.40
N PRO A 28 -23.98 -7.04 1.69
CA PRO A 28 -23.61 -8.44 1.66
C PRO A 28 -23.39 -8.93 0.21
N VAL A 29 -22.41 -9.81 0.05
CA VAL A 29 -22.03 -10.46 -1.21
C VAL A 29 -22.10 -11.97 -1.01
N GLU A 30 -22.73 -12.70 -1.93
CA GLU A 30 -22.64 -14.14 -2.02
C GLU A 30 -21.45 -14.55 -2.86
N GLU A 31 -20.57 -15.38 -2.29
CA GLU A 31 -19.51 -16.07 -3.00
C GLU A 31 -19.74 -17.57 -2.88
N ARG A 32 -19.84 -18.25 -4.02
CA ARG A 32 -20.00 -19.71 -4.10
C ARG A 32 -18.98 -20.30 -5.06
N GLY A 33 -18.20 -21.26 -4.60
CA GLY A 33 -17.35 -22.11 -5.43
C GLY A 33 -18.11 -23.29 -5.99
N PHE A 34 -17.71 -23.78 -7.15
CA PHE A 34 -18.13 -25.02 -7.77
C PHE A 34 -17.03 -26.07 -7.68
N GLU A 35 -17.37 -27.33 -7.92
CA GLU A 35 -16.47 -28.49 -7.74
C GLU A 35 -15.30 -28.49 -8.74
N ASP A 36 -15.45 -27.82 -9.88
CA ASP A 36 -14.47 -27.67 -10.94
C ASP A 36 -13.52 -26.46 -10.73
N GLY A 37 -13.72 -25.69 -9.63
CA GLY A 37 -12.95 -24.51 -9.31
C GLY A 37 -13.54 -23.19 -9.85
N GLU A 38 -14.63 -23.25 -10.63
CA GLU A 38 -15.36 -22.05 -11.01
C GLU A 38 -16.05 -21.41 -9.80
N HIS A 39 -16.48 -20.15 -9.94
CA HIS A 39 -17.16 -19.45 -8.87
C HIS A 39 -18.29 -18.57 -9.39
N LYS A 40 -19.30 -18.37 -8.52
CA LYS A 40 -20.39 -17.41 -8.69
C LYS A 40 -20.28 -16.33 -7.63
N ILE A 41 -20.36 -15.07 -8.04
CA ILE A 41 -20.33 -13.93 -7.13
C ILE A 41 -21.46 -12.97 -7.48
N ARG A 42 -22.21 -12.50 -6.46
CA ARG A 42 -23.27 -11.52 -6.65
C ARG A 42 -23.53 -10.67 -5.41
N PRO A 43 -23.95 -9.40 -5.57
CA PRO A 43 -24.53 -8.65 -4.46
C PRO A 43 -25.86 -9.29 -4.01
N LEU A 44 -26.13 -9.27 -2.70
CA LEU A 44 -27.39 -9.80 -2.15
C LEU A 44 -28.45 -8.71 -1.96
N GLU A 45 -28.09 -7.45 -2.15
CA GLU A 45 -28.98 -6.30 -2.05
C GLU A 45 -29.02 -5.49 -3.33
N ARG A 46 -30.00 -4.60 -3.43
CA ARG A 46 -30.21 -3.74 -4.60
C ARG A 46 -29.12 -2.68 -4.70
N VAL A 47 -28.43 -2.64 -5.86
CA VAL A 47 -27.34 -1.67 -6.14
C VAL A 47 -27.71 -0.65 -7.22
N ARG A 48 -28.90 -0.74 -7.82
CA ARG A 48 -29.34 0.14 -8.90
C ARG A 48 -29.30 1.61 -8.48
N GLY A 49 -28.59 2.41 -9.24
CA GLY A 49 -28.46 3.87 -9.03
C GLY A 49 -27.51 4.26 -7.91
N LEU A 50 -26.81 3.30 -7.27
CA LEU A 50 -25.82 3.59 -6.23
C LEU A 50 -24.45 3.89 -6.82
N ASP A 51 -23.68 4.74 -6.12
CA ASP A 51 -22.24 4.89 -6.27
C ASP A 51 -21.55 3.82 -5.43
N VAL A 52 -20.93 2.84 -6.06
CA VAL A 52 -20.44 1.64 -5.38
C VAL A 52 -18.92 1.69 -5.23
N TYR A 53 -18.46 1.54 -4.00
CA TYR A 53 -17.04 1.41 -3.64
C TYR A 53 -16.72 -0.04 -3.29
N LEU A 54 -16.03 -0.71 -4.21
CA LEU A 54 -15.57 -2.10 -4.05
C LEU A 54 -14.20 -2.09 -3.38
N VAL A 55 -14.18 -2.31 -2.06
CA VAL A 55 -12.95 -2.25 -1.24
C VAL A 55 -12.29 -3.63 -1.22
N GLN A 56 -11.21 -3.81 -1.98
CA GLN A 56 -10.55 -5.09 -2.12
C GLN A 56 -9.04 -4.96 -2.35
N SER A 57 -8.24 -5.26 -1.35
CA SER A 57 -6.78 -5.34 -1.50
C SER A 57 -6.38 -6.62 -2.27
N LEU A 58 -5.56 -6.49 -3.33
CA LEU A 58 -5.34 -7.55 -4.33
C LEU A 58 -4.05 -8.36 -4.10
N TYR A 59 -3.69 -8.62 -2.86
CA TYR A 59 -2.59 -9.54 -2.53
C TYR A 59 -3.02 -11.00 -2.56
N GLY A 60 -2.08 -11.92 -2.85
CA GLY A 60 -2.34 -13.37 -2.71
C GLY A 60 -2.21 -13.81 -1.25
N GLU A 61 -3.05 -14.77 -0.84
CA GLU A 61 -3.09 -15.37 0.50
C GLU A 61 -3.28 -16.88 0.44
N PRO A 62 -3.13 -17.64 1.52
CA PRO A 62 -3.37 -19.08 1.51
C PRO A 62 -4.77 -19.42 1.02
N GLY A 63 -4.86 -20.28 0.00
CA GLY A 63 -6.13 -20.69 -0.60
C GLY A 63 -6.76 -19.69 -1.58
N LEU A 64 -6.15 -18.53 -1.80
CA LEU A 64 -6.66 -17.53 -2.75
C LEU A 64 -5.49 -16.73 -3.36
N SER A 65 -5.11 -17.04 -4.59
CA SER A 65 -4.04 -16.33 -5.29
C SER A 65 -4.44 -14.88 -5.63
N ALA A 66 -3.44 -14.05 -5.97
CA ALA A 66 -3.71 -12.68 -6.43
C ALA A 66 -4.54 -12.67 -7.72
N ASP A 67 -4.33 -13.66 -8.60
CA ASP A 67 -5.04 -13.80 -9.87
C ASP A 67 -6.50 -14.14 -9.65
N GLU A 68 -6.79 -15.13 -8.79
CA GLU A 68 -8.17 -15.49 -8.43
C GLU A 68 -8.90 -14.33 -7.74
N LYS A 69 -8.21 -13.65 -6.81
CA LYS A 69 -8.77 -12.48 -6.13
C LYS A 69 -9.10 -11.36 -7.12
N LEU A 70 -8.20 -11.08 -8.06
CA LEU A 70 -8.44 -10.12 -9.13
C LEU A 70 -9.64 -10.54 -9.97
N LEU A 71 -9.68 -11.78 -10.46
CA LEU A 71 -10.78 -12.28 -11.30
C LEU A 71 -12.14 -12.21 -10.58
N ARG A 72 -12.20 -12.65 -9.33
CA ARG A 72 -13.42 -12.55 -8.50
C ARG A 72 -13.86 -11.10 -8.31
N THR A 73 -12.93 -10.19 -8.10
CA THR A 73 -13.20 -8.76 -7.99
C THR A 73 -13.78 -8.19 -9.29
N LEU A 74 -13.23 -8.58 -10.44
CA LEU A 74 -13.73 -8.18 -11.75
C LEU A 74 -15.14 -8.72 -12.02
N PHE A 75 -15.43 -9.97 -11.66
CA PHE A 75 -16.77 -10.55 -11.81
C PHE A 75 -17.79 -9.86 -10.91
N LEU A 76 -17.43 -9.53 -9.67
CA LEU A 76 -18.32 -8.75 -8.80
C LEU A 76 -18.57 -7.36 -9.41
N ALA A 77 -17.55 -6.67 -9.92
CA ALA A 77 -17.71 -5.37 -10.55
C ALA A 77 -18.62 -5.42 -11.79
N ALA A 78 -18.46 -6.45 -12.64
CA ALA A 78 -19.35 -6.68 -13.78
C ALA A 78 -20.79 -6.92 -13.33
N ALA A 79 -21.02 -7.75 -12.31
CA ALA A 79 -22.36 -7.98 -11.77
C ALA A 79 -22.99 -6.70 -11.20
N LEU A 80 -22.21 -5.86 -10.50
CA LEU A 80 -22.68 -4.56 -10.01
C LEU A 80 -23.14 -3.65 -11.14
N ARG A 81 -22.35 -3.55 -12.22
CA ARG A 81 -22.70 -2.81 -13.44
C ARG A 81 -24.00 -3.34 -14.07
N ASP A 82 -24.10 -4.65 -14.27
CA ASP A 82 -25.23 -5.30 -14.93
C ASP A 82 -26.52 -5.15 -14.11
N HIS A 83 -26.40 -5.04 -12.78
CA HIS A 83 -27.52 -4.72 -11.89
C HIS A 83 -27.80 -3.22 -11.74
N GLY A 84 -27.12 -2.38 -12.52
CA GLY A 84 -27.43 -0.96 -12.70
C GLY A 84 -26.83 -0.07 -11.61
N ALA A 85 -25.71 -0.43 -11.01
CA ALA A 85 -24.91 0.53 -10.24
C ALA A 85 -24.60 1.75 -11.12
N ALA A 86 -24.74 2.94 -10.57
CA ALA A 86 -24.50 4.18 -11.33
C ALA A 86 -22.99 4.38 -11.63
N ARG A 87 -22.16 4.02 -10.67
CA ARG A 87 -20.70 4.04 -10.78
C ARG A 87 -20.11 2.90 -9.94
N VAL A 88 -19.04 2.28 -10.42
CA VAL A 88 -18.25 1.32 -9.65
C VAL A 88 -16.82 1.84 -9.53
N THR A 89 -16.38 2.09 -8.30
CA THR A 89 -15.01 2.47 -7.95
C THR A 89 -14.32 1.28 -7.30
N LEU A 90 -13.19 0.84 -7.84
CA LEU A 90 -12.33 -0.15 -7.19
C LEU A 90 -11.39 0.57 -6.21
N VAL A 91 -11.52 0.28 -4.93
CA VAL A 91 -10.60 0.73 -3.88
C VAL A 91 -9.67 -0.43 -3.55
N ALA A 92 -8.51 -0.46 -4.18
CA ALA A 92 -7.51 -1.51 -4.04
C ALA A 92 -6.25 -0.96 -3.36
N PRO A 93 -6.19 -0.91 -2.00
CA PRO A 93 -5.03 -0.38 -1.31
C PRO A 93 -3.73 -1.02 -1.79
N TYR A 94 -3.67 -2.35 -1.86
CA TYR A 94 -2.62 -3.04 -2.60
C TYR A 94 -3.12 -3.44 -3.98
N LEU A 95 -2.54 -2.83 -5.03
CA LEU A 95 -2.87 -3.13 -6.41
C LEU A 95 -1.92 -4.21 -6.97
N ALA A 96 -2.49 -5.36 -7.32
CA ALA A 96 -1.72 -6.44 -7.95
C ALA A 96 -1.10 -5.98 -9.28
N TYR A 97 0.06 -6.56 -9.63
CA TYR A 97 0.81 -6.30 -10.88
C TYR A 97 1.35 -4.88 -11.07
N ALA A 98 1.15 -3.94 -10.12
CA ALA A 98 1.64 -2.57 -10.21
C ALA A 98 3.19 -2.46 -10.23
N ARG A 99 3.92 -3.51 -9.81
CA ARG A 99 5.40 -3.57 -9.83
C ARG A 99 5.98 -3.78 -11.23
N LYS A 100 5.19 -4.24 -12.21
CA LYS A 100 5.62 -4.44 -13.59
C LYS A 100 4.97 -3.39 -14.50
N ASP A 101 5.50 -2.19 -14.38
CA ASP A 101 5.04 -0.96 -15.02
C ASP A 101 5.83 -0.58 -16.28
N ARG A 102 6.96 -1.26 -16.53
CA ARG A 102 7.86 -1.02 -17.66
C ARG A 102 8.58 -2.29 -18.09
N ARG A 103 9.09 -2.30 -19.32
CA ARG A 103 9.99 -3.34 -19.81
C ARG A 103 11.40 -3.09 -19.27
N THR A 104 11.97 -4.07 -18.60
CA THR A 104 13.35 -4.05 -18.09
C THR A 104 14.26 -4.97 -18.89
N LYS A 105 13.69 -5.93 -19.61
CA LYS A 105 14.35 -6.86 -20.53
C LYS A 105 13.55 -6.97 -21.81
N LEU A 106 14.20 -7.48 -22.85
CA LEU A 106 13.54 -7.80 -24.12
C LEU A 106 12.37 -8.77 -23.87
N PHE A 107 11.24 -8.52 -24.51
CA PHE A 107 9.97 -9.28 -24.39
C PHE A 107 9.26 -9.21 -23.02
N ASP A 108 9.73 -8.40 -22.08
CA ASP A 108 9.03 -8.20 -20.82
C ASP A 108 7.59 -7.69 -21.04
N PRO A 109 6.61 -8.19 -20.31
CA PRO A 109 5.27 -7.62 -20.28
C PRO A 109 5.27 -6.28 -19.54
N VAL A 110 4.23 -5.49 -19.74
CA VAL A 110 3.86 -4.36 -18.87
C VAL A 110 2.53 -4.71 -18.21
N SER A 111 2.59 -5.56 -17.18
CA SER A 111 1.42 -6.28 -16.64
C SER A 111 0.36 -5.35 -16.07
N ILE A 112 0.76 -4.19 -15.53
CA ILE A 112 -0.21 -3.20 -15.03
C ILE A 112 -1.17 -2.71 -16.13
N ARG A 113 -0.71 -2.62 -17.40
CA ARG A 113 -1.57 -2.24 -18.52
C ARG A 113 -2.63 -3.30 -18.82
N TYR A 114 -2.26 -4.59 -18.73
CA TYR A 114 -3.20 -5.69 -18.96
C TYR A 114 -4.26 -5.72 -17.85
N VAL A 115 -3.86 -5.48 -16.60
CA VAL A 115 -4.80 -5.33 -15.47
C VAL A 115 -5.71 -4.14 -15.70
N ALA A 116 -5.18 -3.00 -16.15
CA ALA A 116 -5.99 -1.82 -16.45
C ALA A 116 -7.05 -2.10 -17.53
N GLU A 117 -6.67 -2.75 -18.62
CA GLU A 117 -7.59 -3.15 -19.70
C GLU A 117 -8.74 -4.05 -19.18
N LEU A 118 -8.42 -5.02 -18.32
CA LEU A 118 -9.42 -5.89 -17.69
C LEU A 118 -10.36 -5.14 -16.76
N VAL A 119 -9.81 -4.26 -15.91
CA VAL A 119 -10.57 -3.41 -14.98
C VAL A 119 -11.54 -2.49 -15.73
N GLU A 120 -11.09 -1.89 -16.81
CA GLU A 120 -11.91 -1.01 -17.66
C GLU A 120 -13.00 -1.79 -18.41
N ALA A 121 -12.66 -2.97 -18.94
CA ALA A 121 -13.59 -3.82 -19.70
C ALA A 121 -14.82 -4.25 -18.88
N VAL A 122 -14.66 -4.50 -17.59
CA VAL A 122 -15.79 -4.88 -16.72
C VAL A 122 -16.63 -3.67 -16.25
N GLY A 123 -16.22 -2.44 -16.61
CA GLY A 123 -17.01 -1.22 -16.38
C GLY A 123 -16.69 -0.50 -15.07
N ILE A 124 -15.57 -0.78 -14.41
CA ILE A 124 -15.05 0.07 -13.35
C ILE A 124 -14.72 1.45 -13.95
N ARG A 125 -15.07 2.51 -13.23
CA ARG A 125 -14.92 3.90 -13.69
C ARG A 125 -13.83 4.66 -12.97
N ARG A 126 -13.36 4.15 -11.82
CA ARG A 126 -12.31 4.76 -11.02
C ARG A 126 -11.54 3.68 -10.29
N VAL A 127 -10.23 3.85 -10.14
CA VAL A 127 -9.37 3.01 -9.31
C VAL A 127 -8.68 3.88 -8.28
N VAL A 128 -8.81 3.51 -7.00
CA VAL A 128 -8.10 4.10 -5.86
C VAL A 128 -7.07 3.10 -5.38
N ALA A 129 -5.81 3.50 -5.32
CA ALA A 129 -4.73 2.65 -4.81
C ALA A 129 -3.85 3.43 -3.82
N LEU A 130 -3.17 2.70 -2.91
CA LEU A 130 -2.31 3.28 -1.89
C LEU A 130 -0.85 2.99 -2.22
N ASP A 131 0.00 4.02 -2.22
CA ASP A 131 1.45 3.93 -2.42
C ASP A 131 1.87 2.93 -3.52
N VAL A 132 1.33 3.11 -4.72
CA VAL A 132 1.72 2.26 -5.86
C VAL A 132 3.21 2.39 -6.13
N HIS A 133 3.81 1.32 -6.64
CA HIS A 133 5.25 1.23 -6.89
C HIS A 133 5.79 2.39 -7.75
N ASN A 134 5.03 2.80 -8.75
CA ASN A 134 5.33 3.94 -9.62
C ASN A 134 4.03 4.68 -9.96
N PRO A 135 3.75 5.86 -9.36
CA PRO A 135 2.54 6.63 -9.62
C PRO A 135 2.35 6.98 -11.11
N ALA A 136 3.40 7.44 -11.79
CA ALA A 136 3.32 7.75 -13.21
C ALA A 136 3.01 6.51 -14.07
N GLY A 137 3.56 5.34 -13.71
CA GLY A 137 3.24 4.07 -14.36
C GLY A 137 1.78 3.66 -14.16
N PHE A 138 1.24 3.90 -12.97
CA PHE A 138 -0.16 3.66 -12.63
C PHE A 138 -1.09 4.58 -13.42
N GLU A 139 -0.88 5.89 -13.36
CA GLU A 139 -1.69 6.88 -14.09
C GLU A 139 -1.67 6.65 -15.61
N ASN A 140 -0.50 6.32 -16.18
CA ASN A 140 -0.37 6.06 -17.60
C ASN A 140 -0.93 4.71 -18.07
N ALA A 141 -1.14 3.74 -17.16
CA ALA A 141 -1.70 2.44 -17.50
C ALA A 141 -3.21 2.50 -17.77
N PHE A 142 -3.94 3.28 -16.98
CA PHE A 142 -5.39 3.41 -17.02
C PHE A 142 -5.85 4.54 -17.96
N ARG A 143 -7.08 4.42 -18.48
CA ARG A 143 -7.80 5.45 -19.24
C ARG A 143 -9.01 6.00 -18.48
N ILE A 144 -9.34 5.36 -17.36
CA ILE A 144 -10.32 5.82 -16.39
C ILE A 144 -9.64 6.65 -15.31
N GLU A 145 -10.42 7.26 -14.43
CA GLU A 145 -9.92 8.04 -13.31
C GLU A 145 -9.08 7.17 -12.36
N THR A 146 -7.90 7.63 -12.03
CA THR A 146 -7.00 6.99 -11.06
C THR A 146 -6.76 7.94 -9.89
N VAL A 147 -6.80 7.39 -8.67
CA VAL A 147 -6.51 8.12 -7.44
C VAL A 147 -5.38 7.41 -6.71
N HIS A 148 -4.26 8.08 -6.59
CA HIS A 148 -3.11 7.60 -5.84
C HIS A 148 -3.13 8.22 -4.44
N LEU A 149 -3.35 7.40 -3.41
CA LEU A 149 -3.27 7.80 -2.02
C LEU A 149 -1.86 7.51 -1.47
N GLU A 150 -1.43 8.28 -0.48
CA GLU A 150 -0.17 8.07 0.22
C GLU A 150 -0.39 7.81 1.71
N ALA A 151 0.27 6.78 2.26
CA ALA A 151 0.28 6.49 3.69
C ALA A 151 1.23 7.40 4.49
N ARG A 152 1.97 8.28 3.82
CA ARG A 152 3.00 9.15 4.40
C ARG A 152 2.52 9.90 5.63
N GLY A 153 1.32 10.48 5.61
CA GLY A 153 0.73 11.19 6.75
C GLY A 153 0.53 10.29 7.98
N LEU A 154 0.22 9.00 7.78
CA LEU A 154 0.10 8.02 8.86
C LEU A 154 1.46 7.78 9.52
N PHE A 155 2.50 7.59 8.70
CA PHE A 155 3.87 7.39 9.19
C PHE A 155 4.40 8.61 9.93
N VAL A 156 4.25 9.82 9.37
CA VAL A 156 4.68 11.08 10.00
C VAL A 156 4.08 11.21 11.39
N ARG A 157 2.76 11.05 11.53
CA ARG A 157 2.09 11.14 12.83
C ARG A 157 2.64 10.15 13.84
N HIS A 158 2.78 8.88 13.43
CA HIS A 158 3.30 7.84 14.32
C HIS A 158 4.74 8.12 14.76
N LEU A 159 5.59 8.55 13.84
CA LEU A 159 7.00 8.87 14.10
C LEU A 159 7.13 10.09 15.01
N LEU A 160 6.35 11.14 14.79
CA LEU A 160 6.35 12.33 15.65
C LEU A 160 5.97 11.98 17.09
N ALA A 161 4.97 11.16 17.30
CA ALA A 161 4.54 10.77 18.63
C ALA A 161 5.61 10.03 19.46
N ARG A 162 6.66 9.51 18.82
CA ARG A 162 7.70 8.68 19.46
C ARG A 162 9.12 9.19 19.31
N LEU A 163 9.41 9.94 18.25
CA LEU A 163 10.77 10.28 17.86
C LEU A 163 10.98 11.79 17.66
N ALA A 164 10.03 12.64 18.04
CA ALA A 164 10.11 14.10 17.83
C ALA A 164 11.37 14.73 18.39
N ASP A 165 11.85 14.27 19.54
CA ASP A 165 13.03 14.82 20.24
C ASP A 165 14.35 14.22 19.77
N ARG A 166 14.32 13.24 18.83
CA ARG A 166 15.51 12.53 18.36
C ARG A 166 15.99 13.03 17.00
N PRO A 167 17.31 13.14 16.76
CA PRO A 167 17.81 13.40 15.41
C PRO A 167 17.39 12.27 14.46
N LEU A 168 16.84 12.63 13.30
CA LEU A 168 16.33 11.66 12.31
C LEU A 168 17.13 11.72 11.01
N ALA A 169 17.22 10.57 10.33
CA ALA A 169 17.66 10.45 8.95
C ALA A 169 16.70 9.55 8.18
N VAL A 170 16.18 9.99 7.05
CA VAL A 170 15.40 9.16 6.13
C VAL A 170 16.36 8.56 5.12
N VAL A 171 16.22 7.25 4.88
CA VAL A 171 17.16 6.50 4.05
C VAL A 171 16.40 5.79 2.94
N SER A 172 16.79 6.03 1.69
CA SER A 172 16.33 5.23 0.56
C SER A 172 17.19 3.99 0.40
N PRO A 173 16.63 2.77 0.35
CA PRO A 173 17.42 1.54 0.19
C PRO A 173 17.90 1.30 -1.25
N ASP A 174 17.48 2.12 -2.21
CA ASP A 174 17.93 2.13 -3.61
C ASP A 174 17.56 3.44 -4.32
N ALA A 175 18.06 3.61 -5.56
CA ALA A 175 17.80 4.81 -6.36
C ALA A 175 16.31 4.99 -6.73
N GLY A 176 15.53 3.93 -6.81
CA GLY A 176 14.09 3.98 -7.15
C GLY A 176 13.24 4.61 -6.05
N GLY A 177 13.63 4.42 -4.78
CA GLY A 177 12.91 4.93 -3.60
C GLY A 177 13.22 6.38 -3.21
N VAL A 178 14.18 7.05 -3.86
CA VAL A 178 14.68 8.38 -3.45
C VAL A 178 13.56 9.42 -3.36
N LYS A 179 12.65 9.45 -4.31
CA LYS A 179 11.51 10.41 -4.30
C LYS A 179 10.61 10.19 -3.10
N ARG A 180 10.33 8.93 -2.74
CA ARG A 180 9.52 8.56 -1.57
C ARG A 180 10.21 8.95 -0.27
N ALA A 181 11.51 8.64 -0.15
CA ALA A 181 12.31 9.02 1.00
C ALA A 181 12.36 10.55 1.18
N GLU A 182 12.57 11.29 0.09
CA GLU A 182 12.57 12.75 0.11
C GLU A 182 11.21 13.34 0.49
N ALA A 183 10.10 12.75 0.03
CA ALA A 183 8.75 13.18 0.41
C ALA A 183 8.51 12.98 1.91
N LEU A 184 8.87 11.83 2.48
CA LEU A 184 8.77 11.58 3.92
C LEU A 184 9.67 12.54 4.72
N ARG A 185 10.91 12.75 4.26
CA ARG A 185 11.85 13.68 4.89
C ARG A 185 11.27 15.08 5.00
N ARG A 186 10.75 15.64 3.89
CA ARG A 186 10.13 16.97 3.85
C ARG A 186 8.94 17.08 4.79
N SER A 187 8.09 16.07 4.82
CA SER A 187 6.93 16.07 5.72
C SER A 187 7.35 16.02 7.20
N LEU A 188 8.41 15.26 7.53
CA LEU A 188 8.97 15.24 8.88
C LEU A 188 9.64 16.59 9.24
N GLU A 189 10.40 17.20 8.32
CA GLU A 189 11.00 18.53 8.55
C GLU A 189 9.95 19.60 8.80
N ALA A 190 8.91 19.64 7.97
CA ALA A 190 7.82 20.60 8.13
C ALA A 190 7.12 20.45 9.49
N ALA A 191 6.89 19.21 9.92
CA ALA A 191 6.21 18.93 11.18
C ALA A 191 7.08 19.12 12.41
N LEU A 192 8.41 18.90 12.31
CA LEU A 192 9.37 19.04 13.40
C LEU A 192 9.92 20.47 13.52
N GLY A 193 9.83 21.29 12.48
CA GLY A 193 10.46 22.62 12.43
C GLY A 193 11.99 22.60 12.48
N ARG A 194 12.62 21.46 12.15
CA ARG A 194 14.08 21.28 12.20
C ARG A 194 14.53 20.33 11.08
N PRO A 195 15.83 20.40 10.65
CA PRO A 195 16.36 19.56 9.58
C PRO A 195 16.27 18.06 9.89
N VAL A 196 15.96 17.27 8.87
CA VAL A 196 16.02 15.81 8.84
C VAL A 196 16.98 15.40 7.74
N ALA A 197 17.97 14.56 8.06
CA ALA A 197 18.96 14.11 7.09
C ALA A 197 18.34 13.18 6.03
N LEU A 198 18.93 13.18 4.82
CA LEU A 198 18.63 12.23 3.76
C LEU A 198 19.87 11.39 3.48
N ALA A 199 19.67 10.08 3.32
CA ALA A 199 20.70 9.18 2.84
C ALA A 199 20.17 8.21 1.79
N LEU A 200 21.07 7.68 0.97
CA LEU A 200 20.80 6.76 -0.12
C LEU A 200 21.79 5.60 -0.08
N MET A 201 21.31 4.38 -0.17
CA MET A 201 22.11 3.22 -0.44
C MET A 201 21.93 2.79 -1.90
N GLU A 202 22.98 2.78 -2.68
CA GLU A 202 22.98 2.36 -4.07
C GLU A 202 23.72 1.03 -4.25
N LYS A 203 23.12 0.12 -5.02
CA LYS A 203 23.75 -1.15 -5.39
C LYS A 203 24.50 -1.00 -6.71
N HIS A 204 25.80 -1.16 -6.67
CA HIS A 204 26.57 -1.37 -7.90
C HIS A 204 26.45 -2.82 -8.36
N ARG A 205 25.86 -3.02 -9.54
CA ARG A 205 25.87 -4.31 -10.23
C ARG A 205 26.85 -4.23 -11.40
N SER A 206 27.96 -4.97 -11.29
CA SER A 206 28.86 -5.20 -12.42
C SER A 206 28.66 -6.63 -12.91
N ALA A 207 28.38 -6.82 -14.20
CA ALA A 207 28.18 -8.12 -14.86
C ALA A 207 27.17 -9.05 -14.14
N GLY A 208 26.12 -8.51 -13.53
CA GLY A 208 25.09 -9.32 -12.84
C GLY A 208 25.44 -9.70 -11.39
N VAL A 209 26.67 -9.41 -10.93
CA VAL A 209 27.10 -9.64 -9.55
C VAL A 209 27.05 -8.31 -8.78
N VAL A 210 26.57 -8.35 -7.53
CA VAL A 210 26.64 -7.19 -6.63
C VAL A 210 28.10 -6.97 -6.28
N SER A 211 28.71 -5.92 -6.84
CA SER A 211 30.15 -5.65 -6.71
C SER A 211 30.48 -4.62 -5.61
N GLY A 212 29.48 -4.04 -4.96
CA GLY A 212 29.66 -3.07 -3.87
C GLY A 212 28.36 -2.32 -3.56
N GLU A 213 28.35 -1.69 -2.39
CA GLU A 213 27.26 -0.81 -1.94
C GLU A 213 27.86 0.59 -1.74
N ALA A 214 27.37 1.56 -2.53
CA ALA A 214 27.65 2.96 -2.26
C ALA A 214 26.59 3.49 -1.29
N PHE A 215 27.03 4.23 -0.29
CA PHE A 215 26.14 4.88 0.67
C PHE A 215 26.49 6.38 0.69
N ALA A 216 25.52 7.22 0.41
CA ALA A 216 25.65 8.67 0.42
C ALA A 216 24.72 9.29 1.46
N GLY A 217 25.19 10.31 2.17
CA GLY A 217 24.42 10.99 3.22
C GLY A 217 24.85 10.59 4.64
N GLU A 218 24.27 11.26 5.63
CA GLU A 218 24.67 11.19 7.04
C GLU A 218 23.58 10.49 7.87
N VAL A 219 23.98 9.43 8.59
CA VAL A 219 23.09 8.67 9.50
C VAL A 219 23.67 8.54 10.93
N GLY A 220 24.93 8.92 11.12
CA GLY A 220 25.61 8.83 12.43
C GLY A 220 24.85 9.60 13.51
N GLU A 221 24.77 9.01 14.71
CA GLU A 221 24.05 9.57 15.88
C GLU A 221 22.57 9.89 15.67
N ARG A 222 21.95 9.33 14.61
CA ARG A 222 20.55 9.52 14.24
C ARG A 222 19.77 8.22 14.30
N VAL A 223 18.45 8.34 14.47
CA VAL A 223 17.51 7.25 14.15
C VAL A 223 17.34 7.23 12.62
N ALA A 224 17.73 6.13 11.99
CA ALA A 224 17.59 5.94 10.56
C ALA A 224 16.21 5.32 10.24
N LEU A 225 15.47 5.95 9.34
CA LEU A 225 14.18 5.50 8.83
C LEU A 225 14.40 4.99 7.39
N VAL A 226 14.53 3.68 7.23
CA VAL A 226 14.67 3.05 5.91
C VAL A 226 13.29 2.91 5.28
N VAL A 227 13.06 3.54 4.11
CA VAL A 227 11.72 3.73 3.54
C VAL A 227 11.58 3.05 2.18
N ASP A 228 10.52 2.24 2.02
CA ASP A 228 10.14 1.64 0.74
C ASP A 228 8.60 1.62 0.56
N ASP A 229 8.08 1.25 -0.64
CA ASP A 229 6.65 1.02 -0.85
C ASP A 229 6.20 -0.31 -0.26
N LEU A 230 7.02 -1.34 -0.39
CA LEU A 230 6.66 -2.67 0.07
C LEU A 230 7.86 -3.47 0.62
N VAL A 231 7.52 -4.38 1.52
CA VAL A 231 8.44 -5.42 2.00
C VAL A 231 8.01 -6.75 1.38
N SER A 232 8.83 -7.28 0.46
CA SER A 232 8.64 -8.65 -0.08
C SER A 232 9.34 -9.65 0.84
N THR A 233 10.62 -9.95 0.62
CA THR A 233 11.41 -10.78 1.54
C THR A 233 12.02 -10.00 2.70
N GLY A 234 12.16 -8.68 2.57
CA GLY A 234 12.79 -7.81 3.58
C GLY A 234 14.30 -7.67 3.45
N GLY A 235 14.95 -8.48 2.60
CA GLY A 235 16.42 -8.48 2.49
C GLY A 235 17.04 -7.15 2.06
N THR A 236 16.34 -6.34 1.28
CA THR A 236 16.81 -4.99 0.92
C THR A 236 16.82 -4.06 2.13
N MET A 237 15.74 -4.10 2.93
CA MET A 237 15.61 -3.31 4.16
C MET A 237 16.68 -3.70 5.18
N LEU A 238 16.90 -5.02 5.38
CA LEU A 238 17.90 -5.51 6.33
C LEU A 238 19.33 -5.09 5.94
N ARG A 239 19.71 -5.24 4.66
CA ARG A 239 21.03 -4.78 4.20
C ARG A 239 21.21 -3.27 4.41
N CYS A 240 20.20 -2.48 4.08
CA CYS A 240 20.23 -1.04 4.30
C CYS A 240 20.36 -0.70 5.79
N ALA A 241 19.63 -1.42 6.65
CA ALA A 241 19.72 -1.26 8.10
C ALA A 241 21.12 -1.59 8.62
N ALA A 242 21.73 -2.68 8.19
CA ALA A 242 23.10 -3.04 8.54
C ALA A 242 24.11 -1.96 8.10
N ALA A 243 23.93 -1.41 6.89
CA ALA A 243 24.76 -0.32 6.39
C ALA A 243 24.61 0.98 7.21
N CYS A 244 23.41 1.29 7.67
CA CYS A 244 23.15 2.43 8.57
C CYS A 244 23.82 2.21 9.95
N ARG A 245 23.66 1.02 10.53
CA ARG A 245 24.30 0.68 11.83
C ARG A 245 25.81 0.75 11.75
N ALA A 246 26.41 0.23 10.68
CA ALA A 246 27.86 0.32 10.45
C ALA A 246 28.38 1.74 10.33
N ARG A 247 27.51 2.72 10.00
CA ARG A 247 27.81 4.16 9.91
C ARG A 247 27.38 4.96 11.16
N GLY A 248 27.11 4.28 12.26
CA GLY A 248 26.84 4.90 13.55
C GLY A 248 25.38 5.34 13.76
N ALA A 249 24.42 4.84 12.97
CA ALA A 249 23.01 5.03 13.30
C ALA A 249 22.70 4.39 14.66
N VAL A 250 22.10 5.16 15.57
CA VAL A 250 21.80 4.69 16.94
C VAL A 250 20.65 3.71 16.98
N GLU A 251 19.76 3.81 16.00
CA GLU A 251 18.60 2.94 15.86
C GLU A 251 18.15 2.92 14.39
N VAL A 252 17.55 1.83 13.92
CA VAL A 252 17.02 1.74 12.55
C VAL A 252 15.60 1.24 12.60
N HIS A 253 14.69 1.95 11.94
CA HIS A 253 13.31 1.54 11.70
C HIS A 253 13.10 1.30 10.21
N ALA A 254 12.41 0.24 9.87
CA ALA A 254 11.92 -0.01 8.52
C ALA A 254 10.50 0.56 8.39
N VAL A 255 10.27 1.34 7.34
CA VAL A 255 8.98 1.99 7.06
C VAL A 255 8.54 1.59 5.66
N ALA A 256 7.40 0.92 5.54
CA ALA A 256 6.83 0.56 4.23
C ALA A 256 5.31 0.50 4.29
N THR A 257 4.67 0.75 3.16
CA THR A 257 3.20 0.70 3.11
C THR A 257 2.68 -0.72 3.10
N HIS A 258 3.27 -1.60 2.30
CA HIS A 258 2.76 -2.95 2.09
C HIS A 258 3.70 -4.04 2.62
N GLY A 259 3.23 -4.85 3.57
CA GLY A 259 3.98 -5.99 4.11
C GLY A 259 3.57 -7.31 3.46
N LEU A 260 4.22 -7.71 2.35
CA LEU A 260 3.94 -9.01 1.72
C LEU A 260 4.57 -10.19 2.46
N PHE A 261 5.73 -10.00 3.06
CA PHE A 261 6.44 -10.96 3.89
C PHE A 261 6.57 -12.36 3.29
N THR A 262 7.14 -12.46 2.10
CA THR A 262 7.33 -13.73 1.39
C THR A 262 8.69 -14.37 1.69
N GLY A 263 8.81 -15.69 1.52
CA GLY A 263 10.08 -16.41 1.61
C GLY A 263 10.73 -16.28 2.99
N GLU A 264 11.94 -15.73 3.05
CA GLU A 264 12.77 -15.64 4.27
C GLU A 264 12.37 -14.49 5.22
N ALA A 265 11.29 -13.76 4.92
CA ALA A 265 10.86 -12.60 5.70
C ALA A 265 10.73 -12.85 7.22
N PRO A 266 10.25 -14.01 7.72
CA PRO A 266 10.17 -14.22 9.16
C PRO A 266 11.49 -14.00 9.90
N GLY A 267 12.58 -14.61 9.45
CA GLY A 267 13.91 -14.44 10.06
C GLY A 267 14.47 -13.03 9.89
N ILE A 268 14.14 -12.36 8.78
CA ILE A 268 14.57 -10.98 8.53
C ILE A 268 13.84 -9.99 9.44
N VAL A 269 12.56 -10.19 9.68
CA VAL A 269 11.77 -9.33 10.58
C VAL A 269 12.27 -9.44 12.03
N GLU A 270 12.75 -10.60 12.41
CA GLU A 270 13.31 -10.87 13.77
C GLU A 270 14.74 -10.35 13.95
N ASP A 271 15.43 -9.96 12.89
CA ASP A 271 16.81 -9.47 12.96
C ASP A 271 16.92 -8.19 13.80
N PRO A 272 17.84 -8.14 14.79
CA PRO A 272 17.99 -6.99 15.69
C PRO A 272 18.55 -5.72 15.04
N ALA A 273 19.07 -5.78 13.82
CA ALA A 273 19.53 -4.60 13.08
C ALA A 273 18.39 -3.59 12.84
N ILE A 274 17.13 -4.06 12.76
CA ILE A 274 15.93 -3.24 12.63
C ILE A 274 15.17 -3.29 13.96
N ALA A 275 15.03 -2.15 14.62
CA ALA A 275 14.37 -2.04 15.91
C ALA A 275 12.83 -2.17 15.81
N ALA A 276 12.23 -1.62 14.76
CA ALA A 276 10.79 -1.70 14.52
C ALA A 276 10.48 -1.70 13.02
N TRP A 277 9.38 -2.36 12.65
CA TRP A 277 8.83 -2.36 11.31
C TRP A 277 7.49 -1.61 11.33
N LEU A 278 7.45 -0.44 10.70
CA LEU A 278 6.24 0.36 10.55
C LEU A 278 5.62 0.06 9.21
N LEU A 279 4.40 -0.47 9.22
CA LEU A 279 3.65 -0.78 8.00
C LEU A 279 2.20 -0.34 8.14
N THR A 280 1.46 -0.41 7.05
CA THR A 280 0.01 -0.31 7.11
C THR A 280 -0.64 -1.70 7.16
N ASP A 281 -1.91 -1.74 7.48
CA ASP A 281 -2.74 -2.96 7.43
C ASP A 281 -3.33 -3.22 6.03
N SER A 282 -2.81 -2.58 4.98
CA SER A 282 -3.20 -2.81 3.57
C SER A 282 -3.01 -4.26 3.13
N VAL A 283 -2.05 -4.96 3.72
CA VAL A 283 -1.80 -6.40 3.60
C VAL A 283 -1.63 -6.97 5.00
N PRO A 284 -2.54 -7.81 5.50
CA PRO A 284 -2.41 -8.46 6.80
C PRO A 284 -1.14 -9.34 6.86
N PRO A 285 -0.43 -9.40 8.00
CA PRO A 285 0.85 -10.11 8.12
C PRO A 285 0.68 -11.62 8.36
N PHE A 286 -0.22 -12.27 7.66
CA PHE A 286 -0.59 -13.69 7.86
C PHE A 286 0.54 -14.68 7.56
N ARG A 287 1.56 -14.27 6.81
CA ARG A 287 2.74 -15.11 6.50
C ARG A 287 3.79 -15.11 7.61
N LEU A 288 3.69 -14.23 8.59
CA LEU A 288 4.64 -14.15 9.68
C LEU A 288 4.15 -14.96 10.89
N PRO A 289 5.06 -15.65 11.62
CA PRO A 289 4.76 -16.21 12.92
C PRO A 289 4.49 -15.11 13.96
N GLU A 290 3.89 -15.47 15.08
CA GLU A 290 3.50 -14.50 16.12
C GLU A 290 4.70 -13.72 16.67
N THR A 291 5.84 -14.38 16.83
CA THR A 291 7.11 -13.76 17.27
C THR A 291 7.55 -12.62 16.36
N ALA A 292 7.51 -12.83 15.05
CA ALA A 292 7.83 -11.80 14.08
C ALA A 292 6.74 -10.69 14.01
N ARG A 293 5.44 -11.08 14.14
CA ARG A 293 4.35 -10.09 14.18
C ARG A 293 4.47 -9.12 15.34
N ALA A 294 4.96 -9.57 16.49
CA ALA A 294 5.18 -8.71 17.66
C ALA A 294 6.17 -7.55 17.41
N ARG A 295 6.98 -7.63 16.35
CA ARG A 295 7.92 -6.57 15.94
C ARG A 295 7.31 -5.55 14.98
N LEU A 296 6.07 -5.78 14.54
CA LEU A 296 5.38 -4.89 13.62
C LEU A 296 4.58 -3.83 14.37
N VAL A 297 4.60 -2.64 13.82
CA VAL A 297 3.64 -1.57 14.12
C VAL A 297 2.76 -1.43 12.88
N LEU A 298 1.52 -1.88 12.98
CA LEU A 298 0.54 -1.79 11.89
C LEU A 298 -0.32 -0.54 12.06
N LEU A 299 -0.28 0.33 11.07
CA LEU A 299 -1.05 1.57 11.03
C LEU A 299 -2.33 1.35 10.22
N PRO A 300 -3.52 1.54 10.81
CA PRO A 300 -4.78 1.28 10.13
C PRO A 300 -5.06 2.33 9.05
N ILE A 301 -5.40 1.84 7.83
CA ILE A 301 -5.71 2.70 6.67
C ILE A 301 -7.20 3.00 6.52
N ALA A 302 -8.07 2.36 7.28
CA ALA A 302 -9.51 2.47 7.10
C ALA A 302 -10.01 3.92 7.13
N ARG A 303 -9.43 4.77 7.98
CA ARG A 303 -9.77 6.20 8.06
C ARG A 303 -9.37 6.96 6.80
N LEU A 304 -8.15 6.72 6.29
CA LEU A 304 -7.67 7.33 5.05
C LEU A 304 -8.56 6.97 3.88
N LEU A 305 -8.91 5.69 3.75
CA LEU A 305 -9.80 5.21 2.69
C LEU A 305 -11.21 5.77 2.82
N ALA A 306 -11.76 5.82 4.03
CA ALA A 306 -13.08 6.39 4.26
C ALA A 306 -13.15 7.88 3.90
N GLU A 307 -12.12 8.64 4.26
CA GLU A 307 -12.04 10.06 3.89
C GLU A 307 -11.89 10.25 2.37
N ALA A 308 -11.07 9.44 1.72
CA ALA A 308 -10.97 9.45 0.27
C ALA A 308 -12.32 9.13 -0.40
N ILE A 309 -13.03 8.10 0.08
CA ILE A 309 -14.36 7.73 -0.43
C ILE A 309 -15.34 8.88 -0.24
N ARG A 310 -15.37 9.53 0.93
CA ARG A 310 -16.26 10.67 1.20
C ARG A 310 -16.02 11.81 0.21
N ARG A 311 -14.76 12.23 0.05
CA ARG A 311 -14.40 13.30 -0.89
C ARG A 311 -14.75 12.94 -2.32
N LEU A 312 -14.41 11.72 -2.76
CA LEU A 312 -14.74 11.23 -4.10
C LEU A 312 -16.24 11.13 -4.36
N HIS A 313 -17.02 10.83 -3.34
CA HIS A 313 -18.48 10.79 -3.43
C HIS A 313 -19.09 12.19 -3.56
N ASP A 314 -18.52 13.14 -2.85
CA ASP A 314 -18.97 14.55 -2.80
C ASP A 314 -18.27 15.41 -3.87
N ASP A 315 -17.55 14.80 -4.83
CA ASP A 315 -16.74 15.46 -5.87
C ASP A 315 -15.73 16.48 -5.30
N GLY A 316 -15.19 16.19 -4.11
CA GLY A 316 -14.19 16.99 -3.40
C GLY A 316 -12.73 16.58 -3.74
N PRO A 317 -11.74 17.43 -3.39
CA PRO A 317 -10.33 17.19 -3.67
C PRO A 317 -9.78 16.05 -2.78
N VAL A 318 -9.12 15.06 -3.39
CA VAL A 318 -8.47 13.95 -2.69
C VAL A 318 -6.96 14.09 -2.61
N GLU A 319 -6.36 14.92 -3.43
CA GLU A 319 -4.91 15.15 -3.53
C GLU A 319 -4.35 15.73 -2.22
N GLU A 320 -5.13 16.54 -1.54
CA GLU A 320 -4.78 17.15 -0.25
C GLU A 320 -4.58 16.13 0.87
N LEU A 321 -5.15 14.92 0.75
CA LEU A 321 -5.02 13.87 1.77
C LEU A 321 -3.57 13.41 1.99
N ALA A 322 -2.69 13.60 1.01
CA ALA A 322 -1.28 13.28 1.12
C ALA A 322 -0.52 14.28 2.02
N GLU A 323 -1.00 15.52 2.11
CA GLU A 323 -0.32 16.64 2.78
C GLU A 323 -0.97 17.00 4.13
N GLU A 324 -2.26 16.74 4.28
CA GLU A 324 -2.94 16.98 5.53
C GLU A 324 -2.40 16.03 6.62
N PRO A 325 -1.87 16.57 7.73
CA PRO A 325 -1.78 15.77 8.95
C PRO A 325 -3.22 15.37 9.24
N ILE A 326 -3.57 14.07 9.03
CA ILE A 326 -4.93 13.58 9.29
C ILE A 326 -5.26 14.05 10.70
N ALA A 327 -6.01 15.14 10.80
CA ALA A 327 -6.25 15.84 12.04
C ALA A 327 -6.74 14.85 13.09
N SER A 328 -6.27 15.01 14.30
CA SER A 328 -6.82 14.38 15.50
C SER A 328 -8.32 14.62 15.52
N VAL A 329 -9.10 13.73 14.88
CA VAL A 329 -10.49 13.55 15.28
C VAL A 329 -10.39 12.52 16.39
N GLU A 330 -10.44 13.05 17.60
CA GLU A 330 -10.57 12.30 18.81
C GLU A 330 -11.74 11.32 18.73
N ALA A 331 -11.45 10.13 19.29
CA ALA A 331 -12.28 9.01 19.75
C ALA A 331 -13.58 8.69 19.02
#